data_ee54e5ed9f6bf3fe105dc4dce53edca6
#
_entry.id   ee54e5ed9f6bf3fe105dc4dce53edca6
#
_cell.length_a   1.000
_cell.length_b   1.000
_cell.length_c   1.000
_cell.angle_alpha   90.00
_cell.angle_beta   90.00
_cell.angle_gamma   90.00
#
_symmetry.space_group_name_H-M   'P 1'
#
loop_
_entity.id
_entity.type
_entity.pdbx_description
1 polymer ?
#
loop_
_entity_poly.entity_id
_entity_poly.type
_entity_poly.pdbx_seq_one_letter_code
_entity_poly.pdbx_strand_id
1 'polypeptide(L)'
;MIIMEDVTKTYSTGVAALNGINLHVQKGEFVFIVGKSGSGKSTLIKLLLKELDPTSGKIYVNKKYLNKITRKKLPYLRRDIGVVFQD
;
A
#
# COMPACT_ATOMS: atom_id res chain seq x y z
N MET A 1 2.26 10.41 -3.98
CA MET A 1 1.46 9.62 -4.93
C MET A 1 1.67 8.14 -4.70
N ILE A 2 0.60 7.38 -4.74
CA ILE A 2 0.63 5.93 -4.54
C ILE A 2 0.13 5.26 -5.81
N ILE A 3 0.87 4.28 -6.29
CA ILE A 3 0.48 3.49 -7.45
C ILE A 3 0.54 2.01 -7.10
N MET A 4 -0.56 1.31 -7.32
CA MET A 4 -0.62 -0.14 -7.19
C MET A 4 -1.00 -0.73 -8.54
N GLU A 5 -0.23 -1.73 -8.97
CA GLU A 5 -0.45 -2.39 -10.26
C GLU A 5 -0.70 -3.87 -10.02
N ASP A 6 -1.94 -4.28 -10.24
CA ASP A 6 -2.38 -5.67 -10.18
C ASP A 6 -1.95 -6.35 -8.87
N VAL A 7 -2.21 -5.68 -7.76
CA VAL A 7 -1.76 -6.14 -6.43
C VAL A 7 -2.73 -7.15 -5.85
N THR A 8 -2.19 -8.30 -5.47
CA THR A 8 -2.94 -9.35 -4.78
C THR A 8 -2.24 -9.63 -3.45
N LYS A 9 -3.01 -9.78 -2.40
CA LYS A 9 -2.50 -10.26 -1.11
C LYS A 9 -3.37 -11.40 -0.62
N THR A 10 -2.78 -12.59 -0.61
CA THR A 10 -3.44 -13.79 -0.09
C THR A 10 -2.71 -14.23 1.16
N TYR A 11 -3.43 -14.37 2.25
CA TYR A 11 -2.85 -14.82 3.51
C TYR A 11 -2.65 -16.33 3.50
N SER A 12 -1.84 -16.83 4.45
CA SER A 12 -1.54 -18.25 4.57
C SER A 12 -2.78 -19.11 4.76
N THR A 13 -3.88 -18.52 5.23
CA THR A 13 -5.16 -19.21 5.36
C THR A 13 -5.89 -19.42 4.04
N GLY A 14 -5.35 -18.87 2.95
CA GLY A 14 -5.98 -18.94 1.64
C GLY A 14 -6.95 -17.81 1.34
N VAL A 15 -7.14 -16.88 2.27
CA VAL A 15 -8.06 -15.76 2.08
C VAL A 15 -7.36 -14.65 1.32
N ALA A 16 -7.94 -14.20 0.21
CA ALA A 16 -7.44 -13.09 -0.57
C ALA A 16 -8.04 -11.80 -0.03
N ALA A 17 -7.23 -11.01 0.68
CA ALA A 17 -7.67 -9.73 1.21
C ALA A 17 -7.72 -8.66 0.13
N LEU A 18 -6.83 -8.75 -0.84
CA LEU A 18 -6.81 -7.90 -2.03
C LEU A 18 -6.63 -8.80 -3.25
N ASN A 19 -7.32 -8.50 -4.33
CA ASN A 19 -7.30 -9.35 -5.51
C ASN A 19 -7.21 -8.50 -6.78
N GLY A 20 -5.99 -8.39 -7.34
CA GLY A 20 -5.76 -7.68 -8.58
C GLY A 20 -6.11 -6.20 -8.50
N ILE A 21 -5.71 -5.54 -7.43
CA ILE A 21 -6.07 -4.15 -7.19
C ILE A 21 -5.16 -3.23 -8.01
N ASN A 22 -5.80 -2.32 -8.75
CA ASN A 22 -5.11 -1.25 -9.47
C ASN A 22 -5.55 0.07 -8.86
N LEU A 23 -4.57 0.88 -8.46
CA LEU A 23 -4.84 2.11 -7.73
C LEU A 23 -3.84 3.18 -8.13
N HIS A 24 -4.34 4.40 -8.28
CA HIS A 24 -3.49 5.57 -8.55
C HIS A 24 -4.03 6.71 -7.70
N VAL A 25 -3.32 7.05 -6.63
CA VAL A 25 -3.83 7.95 -5.60
C VAL A 25 -2.87 9.11 -5.40
N GLN A 26 -3.41 10.33 -5.42
CA GLN A 26 -2.66 11.53 -5.09
C GLN A 26 -2.73 11.80 -3.60
N LYS A 27 -1.85 12.69 -3.12
CA LYS A 27 -1.91 13.16 -1.75
C LYS A 27 -3.31 13.74 -1.47
N GLY A 28 -3.89 13.38 -0.35
CA GLY A 28 -5.22 13.83 0.03
C GLY A 28 -6.33 12.88 -0.39
N GLU A 29 -6.23 12.28 -1.56
CA GLU A 29 -7.24 11.32 -2.04
C GLU A 29 -7.25 10.05 -1.20
N PHE A 30 -6.10 9.67 -0.67
CA PHE A 30 -5.95 8.44 0.10
C PHE A 30 -6.83 8.44 1.35
N VAL A 31 -7.06 9.60 1.94
CA VAL A 31 -7.92 9.74 3.12
C VAL A 31 -9.32 9.22 2.82
N PHE A 32 -9.86 9.55 1.65
CA PHE A 32 -11.21 9.09 1.27
C PHE A 32 -11.25 7.57 1.09
N ILE A 33 -10.19 6.99 0.53
CA ILE A 33 -10.15 5.55 0.28
C ILE A 33 -10.10 4.78 1.60
N VAL A 34 -9.21 5.16 2.52
CA VAL A 34 -9.08 4.48 3.80
C VAL A 34 -10.21 4.82 4.75
N GLY A 35 -10.88 5.95 4.55
CA GLY A 35 -12.00 6.35 5.36
C GLY A 35 -13.25 5.51 5.12
N LYS A 36 -13.39 4.94 3.92
CA LYS A 36 -14.50 4.04 3.62
C LYS A 36 -14.26 2.71 4.28
N SER A 37 -15.26 2.20 4.96
CA SER A 37 -15.15 0.89 5.58
C SER A 37 -15.00 -0.18 4.49
N GLY A 38 -14.10 -1.11 4.73
CA GLY A 38 -13.86 -2.18 3.79
C GLY A 38 -12.89 -3.18 4.36
N SER A 39 -13.04 -4.44 3.98
CA SER A 39 -12.24 -5.52 4.54
C SER A 39 -10.77 -5.46 4.15
N GLY A 40 -10.42 -4.80 3.05
CA GLY A 40 -9.04 -4.70 2.59
C GLY A 40 -8.24 -3.53 3.14
N LYS A 41 -8.88 -2.67 3.92
CA LYS A 41 -8.26 -1.42 4.38
C LYS A 41 -7.01 -1.64 5.22
N SER A 42 -7.08 -2.52 6.21
CA SER A 42 -5.93 -2.81 7.07
C SER A 42 -4.77 -3.43 6.28
N THR A 43 -5.10 -4.33 5.38
CA THR A 43 -4.10 -4.99 4.53
C THR A 43 -3.43 -3.96 3.63
N LEU A 44 -4.21 -3.06 3.05
CA LEU A 44 -3.70 -2.00 2.18
C LEU A 44 -2.68 -1.14 2.92
N ILE A 45 -3.03 -0.69 4.12
CA ILE A 45 -2.15 0.14 4.94
C ILE A 45 -0.86 -0.60 5.30
N LYS A 46 -0.97 -1.86 5.67
CA LYS A 46 0.20 -2.66 6.04
C LYS A 46 1.14 -2.88 4.86
N LEU A 47 0.60 -3.05 3.66
CA LEU A 47 1.42 -3.15 2.45
C LEU A 47 2.15 -1.85 2.17
N LEU A 48 1.48 -0.71 2.34
CA LEU A 48 2.09 0.60 2.09
C LEU A 48 3.18 0.91 3.10
N LEU A 49 3.03 0.46 4.34
CA LEU A 49 4.04 0.65 5.39
C LEU A 49 5.14 -0.41 5.34
N LYS A 50 5.06 -1.33 4.40
CA LYS A 50 6.03 -2.43 4.25
C LYS A 50 6.03 -3.37 5.45
N GLU A 51 4.91 -3.46 6.16
CA GLU A 51 4.73 -4.47 7.21
C GLU A 51 4.36 -5.82 6.61
N LEU A 52 3.79 -5.81 5.41
CA LEU A 52 3.47 -7.00 4.64
C LEU A 52 4.00 -6.83 3.23
N ASP A 53 4.31 -7.95 2.58
CA ASP A 53 4.66 -7.95 1.16
C ASP A 53 3.46 -8.44 0.36
N PRO A 54 3.26 -7.93 -0.87
CA PRO A 54 2.18 -8.44 -1.71
C PRO A 54 2.50 -9.86 -2.19
N THR A 55 1.46 -10.64 -2.42
CA THR A 55 1.61 -11.96 -3.02
C THR A 55 2.04 -11.80 -4.48
N SER A 56 1.47 -10.82 -5.17
CA SER A 56 1.85 -10.47 -6.53
C SER A 56 1.51 -9.01 -6.78
N GLY A 57 2.03 -8.48 -7.88
CA GLY A 57 1.79 -7.09 -8.25
C GLY A 57 2.89 -6.15 -7.79
N LYS A 58 2.75 -4.88 -8.12
CA LYS A 58 3.78 -3.86 -7.86
C LYS A 58 3.17 -2.69 -7.11
N ILE A 59 3.94 -2.16 -6.16
CA ILE A 59 3.53 -1.02 -5.35
C ILE A 59 4.61 0.06 -5.40
N TYR A 60 4.20 1.29 -5.69
CA TYR A 60 5.09 2.46 -5.71
C TYR A 60 4.52 3.53 -4.79
N VAL A 61 5.39 4.16 -4.01
CA VAL A 61 5.03 5.32 -3.19
C VAL A 61 6.05 6.41 -3.47
N ASN A 62 5.59 7.53 -4.01
CA ASN A 62 6.45 8.67 -4.37
C ASN A 62 7.68 8.21 -5.14
N LYS A 63 7.46 7.40 -6.19
CA LYS A 63 8.49 6.85 -7.08
C LYS A 63 9.39 5.81 -6.44
N LYS A 64 9.12 5.40 -5.20
CA LYS A 64 9.87 4.32 -4.55
C LYS A 64 9.18 2.99 -4.81
N TYR A 65 9.93 2.03 -5.33
CA TYR A 65 9.40 0.69 -5.61
C TYR A 65 9.46 -0.16 -4.33
N LEU A 66 8.31 -0.36 -3.71
CA LEU A 66 8.24 -1.00 -2.39
C LEU A 66 8.69 -2.46 -2.41
N ASN A 67 8.47 -3.15 -3.53
CA ASN A 67 8.83 -4.56 -3.62
C ASN A 67 10.32 -4.81 -3.41
N LYS A 68 11.15 -3.80 -3.68
CA LYS A 68 12.61 -3.90 -3.56
C LYS A 68 13.22 -2.84 -2.66
N ILE A 69 12.41 -2.18 -1.85
CA ILE A 69 12.94 -1.14 -0.96
C ILE A 69 13.83 -1.76 0.11
N THR A 70 14.94 -1.12 0.42
CA THR A 70 15.88 -1.61 1.43
C THR A 70 15.45 -1.16 2.82
N ARG A 71 15.96 -1.86 3.84
CA ARG A 71 15.66 -1.53 5.23
C ARG A 71 16.08 -0.10 5.58
N LYS A 72 17.19 0.39 5.01
CA LYS A 72 17.67 1.74 5.23
C LYS A 72 16.70 2.80 4.73
N LYS A 73 15.92 2.48 3.71
CA LYS A 73 14.97 3.41 3.11
C LYS A 73 13.61 3.39 3.80
N LEU A 74 13.33 2.42 4.65
CA LEU A 74 12.03 2.30 5.31
C LEU A 74 11.60 3.54 6.10
N PRO A 75 12.48 4.20 6.88
CA PRO A 75 12.06 5.40 7.61
C PRO A 75 11.56 6.50 6.67
N TYR A 76 12.20 6.64 5.52
CA TYR A 76 11.79 7.65 4.52
C TYR A 76 10.45 7.29 3.91
N LEU A 77 10.25 6.01 3.60
CA LEU A 77 8.97 5.52 3.09
C LEU A 77 7.85 5.81 4.08
N ARG A 78 8.06 5.49 5.34
CA ARG A 78 7.04 5.67 6.37
C ARG A 78 6.74 7.13 6.61
N ARG A 79 7.73 8.01 6.45
CA ARG A 79 7.52 9.45 6.51
C ARG A 79 6.65 9.90 5.34
N ASP A 80 6.92 9.40 4.14
CA ASP A 80 6.12 9.73 2.95
C ASP A 80 4.66 9.29 3.13
N ILE A 81 4.45 8.11 3.69
CA ILE A 81 3.09 7.61 3.95
C ILE A 81 2.39 8.50 4.96
N GLY A 82 3.09 8.94 5.99
CA GLY A 82 2.54 9.87 6.99
C GLY A 82 2.05 11.15 6.34
N VAL A 83 2.80 11.68 5.37
CA VAL A 83 2.40 12.89 4.64
C VAL A 83 1.15 12.63 3.80
N VAL A 84 1.07 11.45 3.17
CA VAL A 84 -0.09 11.09 2.36
C VAL A 84 -1.35 10.97 3.22
N PHE A 85 -1.23 10.53 4.47
CA PHE A 85 -2.35 10.40 5.38
C PHE A 85 -2.84 11.74 5.94
N GLN A 86 -2.06 12.79 5.81
CA GLN A 86 -2.47 14.11 6.28
C GLN A 86 -3.47 14.73 5.31
N ASP A 87 -4.49 15.34 5.88
CA ASP A 87 -5.47 16.12 5.12
C ASP A 87 -4.90 17.44 4.64
#